data_374036ff69844a9368ed732b21abb2d8
#
_entry.id   374036ff69844a9368ed732b21abb2d8
#
_cell.length_a   1.000
_cell.length_b   1.000
_cell.length_c   1.000
_cell.angle_alpha   90.00
_cell.angle_beta   90.00
_cell.angle_gamma   90.00
#
_symmetry.space_group_name_H-M   'P 1'
#
loop_
_entity.id
_entity.type
_entity.pdbx_description
1 polymer ?
#
loop_
_entity_poly.entity_id
_entity_poly.type
_entity_poly.pdbx_seq_one_letter_code
_entity_poly.pdbx_strand_id
1 'polypeptide(L)'
;MAGYSGTPQVKKLGIKSGFNIALVNAPRNFALHLDLPTNVTINLKTRKPLDFALLFVKSEKELTVGFPQYTARLTPGGMLWVSWPKKSSGVITDLSETNVRTIGLAAGLVDVKICAVDDIWSGLKFVFRLQDRARVRSV
;
A
#
# COMPACT_ATOMS: atom_id res chain seq x y z
N MET A 1 -4.47 -9.95 20.69
CA MET A 1 -4.21 -9.38 19.39
C MET A 1 -2.77 -9.56 19.04
N ALA A 2 -2.52 -10.66 18.44
CA ALA A 2 -1.16 -11.01 18.08
C ALA A 2 -0.61 -10.01 17.05
N GLY A 3 0.65 -9.66 17.22
CA GLY A 3 1.38 -8.86 16.27
C GLY A 3 1.12 -7.36 16.26
N TYR A 4 0.26 -6.86 17.12
CA TYR A 4 -0.05 -5.44 17.13
C TYR A 4 0.56 -4.70 18.30
N SER A 5 1.03 -3.49 18.00
CA SER A 5 1.63 -2.60 19.00
C SER A 5 0.58 -1.80 19.77
N GLY A 6 -0.70 -2.07 19.59
CA GLY A 6 -1.79 -1.31 20.20
C GLY A 6 -2.28 -0.14 19.36
N THR A 7 -1.55 0.26 18.32
CA THR A 7 -1.98 1.32 17.41
C THR A 7 -2.99 0.75 16.41
N PRO A 8 -4.15 1.39 16.23
CA PRO A 8 -5.12 0.93 15.24
C PRO A 8 -4.49 0.82 13.84
N GLN A 9 -4.86 -0.23 13.12
CA GLN A 9 -4.27 -0.53 11.82
C GLN A 9 -4.45 0.61 10.81
N VAL A 10 -5.64 1.21 10.75
CA VAL A 10 -5.90 2.35 9.85
C VAL A 10 -4.96 3.51 10.13
N LYS A 11 -4.63 3.74 11.39
CA LYS A 11 -3.73 4.81 11.80
C LYS A 11 -2.30 4.51 11.41
N LYS A 12 -1.86 3.27 11.59
CA LYS A 12 -0.53 2.83 11.16
C LYS A 12 -0.35 2.97 9.66
N LEU A 13 -1.38 2.65 8.89
CA LEU A 13 -1.35 2.72 7.44
C LEU A 13 -1.50 4.16 6.93
N GLY A 14 -2.04 5.06 7.72
CA GLY A 14 -2.20 6.46 7.36
C GLY A 14 -3.49 6.78 6.63
N ILE A 15 -4.53 5.97 6.79
CA ILE A 15 -5.82 6.22 6.17
C ILE A 15 -6.57 7.27 6.97
N LYS A 16 -6.93 8.36 6.32
CA LYS A 16 -7.64 9.47 6.94
C LYS A 16 -9.05 9.63 6.40
N SER A 17 -9.88 10.32 7.18
CA SER A 17 -11.23 10.67 6.77
C SER A 17 -11.24 11.35 5.40
N GLY A 18 -12.20 11.00 4.55
CA GLY A 18 -12.34 11.58 3.23
C GLY A 18 -11.46 10.98 2.16
N PHE A 19 -10.58 10.06 2.51
CA PHE A 19 -9.66 9.44 1.54
C PHE A 19 -10.39 8.59 0.51
N ASN A 20 -9.85 8.59 -0.70
CA ASN A 20 -10.22 7.70 -1.76
C ASN A 20 -9.13 6.62 -1.82
N ILE A 21 -9.47 5.38 -1.52
CA ILE A 21 -8.49 4.31 -1.36
C ILE A 21 -8.75 3.13 -2.28
N ALA A 22 -7.69 2.35 -2.54
CA ALA A 22 -7.80 1.06 -3.21
C ALA A 22 -7.13 -0.01 -2.35
N LEU A 23 -7.83 -1.11 -2.14
CA LEU A 23 -7.30 -2.30 -1.48
C LEU A 23 -7.25 -3.40 -2.53
N VAL A 24 -6.05 -3.72 -3.00
CA VAL A 24 -5.86 -4.60 -4.16
C VAL A 24 -5.46 -5.98 -3.70
N ASN A 25 -6.26 -6.98 -4.06
CA ASN A 25 -6.06 -8.38 -3.68
C ASN A 25 -6.04 -8.58 -2.16
N ALA A 26 -6.75 -7.74 -1.43
CA ALA A 26 -6.80 -7.84 0.02
C ALA A 26 -7.45 -9.15 0.46
N PRO A 27 -6.86 -9.83 1.47
CA PRO A 27 -7.52 -10.98 2.07
C PRO A 27 -8.89 -10.57 2.60
N ARG A 28 -9.85 -11.49 2.49
CA ARG A 28 -11.23 -11.21 2.92
C ARG A 28 -11.29 -10.69 4.36
N ASN A 29 -10.57 -11.34 5.26
CA ASN A 29 -10.59 -10.96 6.67
C ASN A 29 -9.99 -9.58 6.91
N PHE A 30 -8.99 -9.18 6.14
CA PHE A 30 -8.36 -7.87 6.28
C PHE A 30 -9.39 -6.75 6.07
N ALA A 31 -10.10 -6.80 4.95
CA ALA A 31 -11.06 -5.76 4.59
C ALA A 31 -12.21 -5.66 5.60
N LEU A 32 -12.68 -6.82 6.11
CA LEU A 32 -13.79 -6.87 7.05
C LEU A 32 -13.43 -6.30 8.42
N HIS A 33 -12.18 -6.38 8.83
CA HIS A 33 -11.74 -5.93 10.15
C HIS A 33 -11.07 -4.57 10.14
N LEU A 34 -11.02 -3.91 8.99
CA LEU A 34 -10.44 -2.58 8.87
C LEU A 34 -11.46 -1.53 9.29
N ASP A 35 -11.18 -0.85 10.39
CA ASP A 35 -12.08 0.17 10.95
C ASP A 35 -11.80 1.53 10.27
N LEU A 36 -12.45 1.76 9.15
CA LEU A 36 -12.20 2.93 8.31
C LEU A 36 -12.78 4.20 8.93
N PRO A 37 -12.05 5.34 8.82
CA PRO A 37 -12.58 6.65 9.18
C PRO A 37 -13.81 7.01 8.34
N THR A 38 -14.51 8.07 8.76
CA THR A 38 -15.69 8.54 8.03
C THR A 38 -15.33 9.03 6.63
N ASN A 39 -16.27 8.85 5.70
CA ASN A 39 -16.16 9.35 4.33
C ASN A 39 -14.99 8.77 3.53
N VAL A 40 -14.49 7.60 3.92
CA VAL A 40 -13.51 6.89 3.11
C VAL A 40 -14.25 6.12 2.02
N THR A 41 -13.80 6.28 0.78
CA THR A 41 -14.36 5.58 -0.36
C THR A 41 -13.36 4.55 -0.87
N ILE A 42 -13.81 3.31 -1.08
CA ILE A 42 -12.97 2.26 -1.65
C ILE A 42 -13.26 2.18 -3.14
N ASN A 43 -12.27 2.52 -3.96
CA ASN A 43 -12.40 2.59 -5.41
C ASN A 43 -11.53 1.56 -6.12
N LEU A 44 -12.13 0.45 -6.53
CA LEU A 44 -11.42 -0.57 -7.31
C LEU A 44 -11.63 -0.40 -8.81
N LYS A 45 -12.78 0.16 -9.21
CA LYS A 45 -13.19 0.17 -10.62
C LYS A 45 -13.17 1.53 -11.29
N THR A 46 -13.06 2.62 -10.53
CA THR A 46 -13.06 3.96 -11.11
C THR A 46 -11.64 4.47 -11.28
N ARG A 47 -11.47 5.45 -12.18
CA ARG A 47 -10.16 6.08 -12.39
C ARG A 47 -9.97 7.34 -11.56
N LYS A 48 -10.76 7.51 -10.51
CA LYS A 48 -10.60 8.66 -9.63
C LYS A 48 -9.22 8.63 -8.96
N PRO A 49 -8.62 9.80 -8.72
CA PRO A 49 -7.33 9.86 -8.02
C PRO A 49 -7.40 9.18 -6.67
N LEU A 50 -6.32 8.51 -6.30
CA LEU A 50 -6.22 7.78 -5.05
C LEU A 50 -5.34 8.52 -4.06
N ASP A 51 -5.83 8.65 -2.83
CA ASP A 51 -5.03 9.15 -1.72
C ASP A 51 -4.19 8.03 -1.10
N PHE A 52 -4.62 6.79 -1.29
CA PHE A 52 -4.02 5.63 -0.66
C PHE A 52 -4.29 4.39 -1.52
N ALA A 53 -3.26 3.58 -1.72
CA ALA A 53 -3.40 2.27 -2.34
C ALA A 53 -2.62 1.25 -1.53
N LEU A 54 -3.20 0.09 -1.28
CA LEU A 54 -2.54 -1.02 -0.60
C LEU A 54 -2.60 -2.24 -1.49
N LEU A 55 -1.44 -2.66 -1.98
CA LEU A 55 -1.30 -3.81 -2.87
C LEU A 55 -0.85 -5.04 -2.08
N PHE A 56 -1.63 -6.11 -2.11
CA PHE A 56 -1.22 -7.40 -1.57
C PHE A 56 -0.66 -8.23 -2.72
N VAL A 57 0.63 -8.54 -2.66
CA VAL A 57 1.34 -9.25 -3.73
C VAL A 57 2.17 -10.39 -3.16
N LYS A 58 2.40 -11.42 -3.94
CA LYS A 58 3.20 -12.60 -3.54
C LYS A 58 4.40 -12.82 -4.44
N SER A 59 4.53 -12.07 -5.53
CA SER A 59 5.63 -12.25 -6.47
C SER A 59 6.12 -10.93 -7.02
N GLU A 60 7.39 -10.91 -7.45
CA GLU A 60 7.96 -9.77 -8.14
C GLU A 60 7.18 -9.44 -9.41
N LYS A 61 6.70 -10.47 -10.10
CA LYS A 61 5.92 -10.28 -11.32
C LYS A 61 4.64 -9.51 -11.06
N GLU A 62 3.88 -9.90 -10.03
CA GLU A 62 2.66 -9.19 -9.65
C GLU A 62 2.98 -7.73 -9.29
N LEU A 63 4.05 -7.51 -8.53
CA LEU A 63 4.43 -6.18 -8.09
C LEU A 63 4.87 -5.31 -9.26
N THR A 64 5.67 -5.87 -10.16
CA THR A 64 6.17 -5.13 -11.33
C THR A 64 5.02 -4.65 -12.23
N VAL A 65 3.96 -5.44 -12.33
CA VAL A 65 2.77 -5.06 -13.10
C VAL A 65 1.90 -4.07 -12.32
N GLY A 66 1.64 -4.34 -11.05
CA GLY A 66 0.70 -3.54 -10.26
C GLY A 66 1.24 -2.20 -9.82
N PHE A 67 2.53 -2.11 -9.52
CA PHE A 67 3.11 -0.89 -8.95
C PHE A 67 2.90 0.33 -9.87
N PRO A 68 3.29 0.31 -11.16
CA PRO A 68 3.07 1.47 -12.02
C PRO A 68 1.59 1.75 -12.27
N GLN A 69 0.77 0.73 -12.33
CA GLN A 69 -0.66 0.87 -12.56
C GLN A 69 -1.31 1.74 -11.47
N TYR A 70 -1.01 1.49 -10.22
CA TYR A 70 -1.61 2.24 -9.10
C TYR A 70 -0.85 3.54 -8.80
N THR A 71 0.45 3.58 -9.05
CA THR A 71 1.24 4.82 -8.96
C THR A 71 0.64 5.90 -9.88
N ALA A 72 0.23 5.53 -11.08
CA ALA A 72 -0.34 6.47 -12.05
C ALA A 72 -1.66 7.09 -11.57
N ARG A 73 -2.32 6.47 -10.59
CA ARG A 73 -3.59 6.96 -10.05
C ARG A 73 -3.44 7.76 -8.77
N LEU A 74 -2.25 7.84 -8.19
CA LEU A 74 -2.05 8.54 -6.93
C LEU A 74 -2.13 10.05 -7.08
N THR A 75 -2.72 10.70 -6.10
CA THR A 75 -2.59 12.17 -5.94
C THR A 75 -1.14 12.50 -5.59
N PRO A 76 -0.71 13.77 -5.76
CA PRO A 76 0.67 14.16 -5.43
C PRO A 76 1.09 13.83 -4.00
N GLY A 77 0.17 13.96 -3.06
CA GLY A 77 0.42 13.60 -1.65
C GLY A 77 -0.02 12.19 -1.30
N GLY A 78 -0.39 11.39 -2.29
CA GLY A 78 -0.88 10.03 -2.07
C GLY A 78 0.21 9.08 -1.62
N MET A 79 -0.21 7.93 -1.11
CA MET A 79 0.71 6.89 -0.64
C MET A 79 0.35 5.54 -1.23
N LEU A 80 1.38 4.76 -1.53
CA LEU A 80 1.22 3.41 -2.04
C LEU A 80 1.94 2.43 -1.11
N TRP A 81 1.18 1.55 -0.51
CA TRP A 81 1.73 0.48 0.31
C TRP A 81 1.84 -0.79 -0.51
N VAL A 82 2.98 -1.44 -0.39
CA VAL A 82 3.17 -2.80 -0.91
C VAL A 82 3.18 -3.74 0.28
N SER A 83 2.34 -4.76 0.24
CA SER A 83 2.26 -5.77 1.30
C SER A 83 2.62 -7.13 0.72
N TRP A 84 3.53 -7.83 1.37
CA TRP A 84 3.99 -9.16 0.96
C TRP A 84 4.04 -10.09 2.16
N PRO A 85 3.98 -11.42 1.94
CA PRO A 85 4.00 -12.37 3.06
C PRO A 85 5.32 -12.34 3.82
N LYS A 86 5.24 -12.34 5.14
CA LYS A 86 6.41 -12.51 6.01
C LYS A 86 7.00 -13.91 5.81
N LYS A 87 8.30 -14.04 5.98
CA LYS A 87 8.96 -15.35 5.93
C LYS A 87 8.36 -16.31 6.95
N SER A 88 8.06 -15.81 8.15
CA SER A 88 7.49 -16.61 9.23
C SER A 88 6.07 -17.10 8.95
N SER A 89 5.40 -16.56 7.94
CA SER A 89 4.03 -16.96 7.61
C SER A 89 3.95 -18.32 6.92
N GLY A 90 5.05 -18.77 6.33
CA GLY A 90 5.08 -20.00 5.53
C GLY A 90 4.48 -19.86 4.13
N VAL A 91 3.97 -18.69 3.77
CA VAL A 91 3.44 -18.44 2.43
C VAL A 91 4.61 -18.27 1.46
N ILE A 92 4.56 -18.97 0.34
CA ILE A 92 5.63 -18.93 -0.66
C ILE A 92 5.62 -17.58 -1.38
N THR A 93 6.78 -16.91 -1.40
CA THR A 93 6.95 -15.63 -2.08
C THR A 93 8.42 -15.45 -2.46
N ASP A 94 8.68 -14.77 -3.56
CA ASP A 94 10.02 -14.33 -3.93
C ASP A 94 10.29 -12.89 -3.50
N LEU A 95 9.36 -12.28 -2.73
CA LEU A 95 9.48 -10.90 -2.28
C LEU A 95 10.16 -10.82 -0.92
N SER A 96 10.93 -9.75 -0.75
CA SER A 96 11.57 -9.37 0.48
C SER A 96 11.55 -7.84 0.59
N GLU A 97 11.88 -7.30 1.74
CA GLU A 97 12.00 -5.86 1.91
C GLU A 97 12.94 -5.25 0.86
N THR A 98 14.07 -5.91 0.61
CA THR A 98 15.09 -5.40 -0.31
C THR A 98 14.57 -5.31 -1.74
N ASN A 99 13.98 -6.38 -2.28
CA ASN A 99 13.54 -6.32 -3.67
C ASN A 99 12.27 -5.47 -3.85
N VAL A 100 11.41 -5.40 -2.86
CA VAL A 100 10.26 -4.50 -2.89
C VAL A 100 10.74 -3.04 -2.95
N ARG A 101 11.70 -2.68 -2.10
CA ARG A 101 12.30 -1.34 -2.10
C ARG A 101 12.95 -1.01 -3.45
N THR A 102 13.70 -1.95 -3.99
CA THR A 102 14.38 -1.76 -5.28
C THR A 102 13.37 -1.48 -6.40
N ILE A 103 12.28 -2.23 -6.44
CA ILE A 103 11.24 -2.03 -7.45
C ILE A 103 10.59 -0.66 -7.30
N GLY A 104 10.27 -0.26 -6.08
CA GLY A 104 9.64 1.04 -5.83
C GLY A 104 10.54 2.22 -6.17
N LEU A 105 11.81 2.13 -5.81
CA LEU A 105 12.79 3.18 -6.14
C LEU A 105 13.00 3.30 -7.65
N ALA A 106 13.06 2.15 -8.34
CA ALA A 106 13.21 2.15 -9.80
C ALA A 106 12.00 2.76 -10.50
N ALA A 107 10.83 2.70 -9.88
CA ALA A 107 9.60 3.30 -10.42
C ALA A 107 9.47 4.79 -10.09
N GLY A 108 10.42 5.36 -9.36
CA GLY A 108 10.47 6.80 -9.09
C GLY A 108 9.87 7.24 -7.77
N LEU A 109 9.47 6.31 -6.91
CA LEU A 109 8.98 6.65 -5.58
C LEU A 109 10.06 6.43 -4.53
N VAL A 110 9.81 6.84 -3.29
CA VAL A 110 10.71 6.58 -2.16
C VAL A 110 9.93 5.89 -1.06
N ASP A 111 10.61 4.97 -0.36
CA ASP A 111 10.04 4.30 0.79
C ASP A 111 10.23 5.17 2.04
N VAL A 112 9.19 5.23 2.88
CA VAL A 112 9.21 6.11 4.05
C VAL A 112 8.87 5.40 5.36
N LYS A 113 8.30 4.19 5.30
CA LYS A 113 7.92 3.48 6.50
C LYS A 113 7.77 2.00 6.23
N ILE A 114 8.26 1.17 7.13
CA ILE A 114 8.01 -0.26 7.12
C ILE A 114 7.24 -0.64 8.37
N CYS A 115 6.29 -1.54 8.26
CA CYS A 115 5.58 -2.07 9.43
C CYS A 115 4.96 -3.42 9.10
N ALA A 116 4.55 -4.13 10.14
CA ALA A 116 3.70 -5.29 9.97
C ALA A 116 2.28 -4.81 9.67
N VAL A 117 1.69 -5.29 8.58
CA VAL A 117 0.30 -5.02 8.27
C VAL A 117 -0.59 -5.87 9.18
N ASP A 118 -0.24 -7.15 9.31
CA ASP A 118 -0.85 -8.07 10.27
C ASP A 118 0.12 -9.21 10.59
N ASP A 119 -0.39 -10.32 11.10
CA ASP A 119 0.46 -11.48 11.47
C ASP A 119 1.13 -12.14 10.27
N ILE A 120 0.53 -12.03 9.09
CA ILE A 120 1.00 -12.69 7.87
C ILE A 120 1.77 -11.73 6.97
N TRP A 121 1.34 -10.48 6.89
CA TRP A 121 1.80 -9.54 5.88
C TRP A 121 2.69 -8.45 6.44
N SER A 122 3.81 -8.20 5.75
CA SER A 122 4.66 -7.02 5.96
C SER A 122 4.19 -5.92 5.02
N GLY A 123 4.54 -4.67 5.34
CA GLY A 123 4.18 -3.55 4.49
C GLY A 123 5.30 -2.52 4.37
N LEU A 124 5.50 -1.99 3.17
CA LEU A 124 6.44 -0.91 2.91
C LEU A 124 5.69 0.21 2.19
N LYS A 125 5.75 1.41 2.77
CA LYS A 125 5.03 2.58 2.28
C LYS A 125 5.90 3.40 1.35
N PHE A 126 5.35 3.73 0.18
CA PHE A 126 6.00 4.57 -0.83
C PHE A 126 5.22 5.86 -1.02
N VAL A 127 5.96 6.94 -1.29
CA VAL A 127 5.39 8.24 -1.66
C VAL A 127 6.22 8.83 -2.80
N PHE A 128 5.66 9.82 -3.49
CA PHE A 128 6.45 10.58 -4.45
C PHE A 128 7.51 11.40 -3.73
N ARG A 129 8.67 11.55 -4.35
CA ARG A 129 9.69 12.48 -3.87
C ARG A 129 9.09 13.89 -3.86
N LEU A 130 9.46 14.69 -2.86
CA LEU A 130 8.95 16.05 -2.73
C LEU A 130 9.15 16.86 -4.01
N GLN A 131 10.33 16.73 -4.62
CA GLN A 131 10.68 17.44 -5.86
C GLN A 131 9.80 17.03 -7.05
N ASP A 132 9.18 15.85 -7.00
CA ASP A 132 8.38 15.32 -8.11
C ASP A 132 6.89 15.60 -7.96
N ARG A 133 6.45 16.02 -6.77
CA ARG A 133 5.02 16.20 -6.50
C ARG A 133 4.37 17.27 -7.37
N ALA A 134 5.10 18.30 -7.74
CA ALA A 134 4.60 19.36 -8.60
C ALA A 134 4.30 18.87 -10.01
N ARG A 135 4.92 17.77 -10.44
CA ARG A 135 4.71 17.18 -11.77
C ARG A 135 3.63 16.14 -11.80
N VAL A 136 3.20 15.64 -10.63
CA VAL A 136 2.14 14.65 -10.55
C VAL A 136 0.81 15.36 -10.71
N ARG A 137 -0.02 14.86 -11.63
CA ARG A 137 -1.33 15.44 -11.86
C ARG A 137 -2.41 14.55 -11.30
N SER A 138 -3.32 15.15 -10.54
CA SER A 138 -4.55 14.48 -10.15
C SER A 138 -5.45 14.37 -11.38
N VAL A 139 -5.93 13.18 -11.66
CA VAL A 139 -6.76 12.92 -12.84
C VAL A 139 -8.22 12.97 -12.47
#